data_319522ee67626ead24d27ceb3d897926
#
_entry.id   319522ee67626ead24d27ceb3d897926
#
_cell.length_a   1.000
_cell.length_b   1.000
_cell.length_c   1.000
_cell.angle_alpha   90.00
_cell.angle_beta   90.00
_cell.angle_gamma   90.00
#
_symmetry.space_group_name_H-M   'P 1'
#
loop_
_entity.id
_entity.type
_entity.pdbx_description
1 polymer ?
#
loop_
_entity_poly.entity_id
_entity_poly.type
_entity_poly.pdbx_seq_one_letter_code
_entity_poly.pdbx_strand_id
1 'polypeptide(L)'
;MSEKKKFTIGEIAKICGITPRQLRYYDTAGIIKPSYRNPESGYRYYTEDQIELLIFLTDLKNIGISNESAQRLFVNRNMDQLVQELQINLAMVEQEINAALNRYKSIVNALVMNTRALSY
;
A
#
# COMPACT_ATOMS: atom_id res chain seq x y z
N MET A 1 -28.56 12.24 -14.21
CA MET A 1 -27.32 11.99 -13.47
C MET A 1 -27.58 11.04 -12.33
N SER A 2 -26.86 9.96 -12.28
CA SER A 2 -26.96 9.04 -11.15
C SER A 2 -26.25 9.68 -9.94
N GLU A 3 -26.90 9.63 -8.79
CA GLU A 3 -26.25 10.02 -7.55
C GLU A 3 -25.12 9.05 -7.26
N LYS A 4 -23.97 9.59 -6.86
CA LYS A 4 -22.86 8.74 -6.45
C LYS A 4 -23.25 8.00 -5.18
N LYS A 5 -23.01 6.70 -5.15
CA LYS A 5 -23.25 5.90 -3.98
C LYS A 5 -22.34 6.35 -2.85
N LYS A 6 -22.91 6.46 -1.64
CA LYS A 6 -22.20 6.87 -0.43
C LYS A 6 -21.97 5.66 0.46
N PHE A 7 -20.79 5.56 1.03
CA PHE A 7 -20.39 4.48 1.90
C PHE A 7 -20.06 5.02 3.30
N THR A 8 -20.52 4.33 4.32
CA THR A 8 -20.20 4.66 5.71
C THR A 8 -18.80 4.17 6.07
N ILE A 9 -18.28 4.67 7.20
CA ILE A 9 -16.98 4.20 7.74
C ILE A 9 -16.98 2.68 7.92
N GLY A 10 -18.08 2.12 8.46
CA GLY A 10 -18.17 0.67 8.67
C GLY A 10 -18.10 -0.12 7.37
N GLU A 11 -18.79 0.35 6.33
CA GLU A 11 -18.74 -0.28 5.01
C GLU A 11 -17.34 -0.19 4.41
N ILE A 12 -16.70 0.99 4.50
CA ILE A 12 -15.33 1.19 4.03
C ILE A 12 -14.35 0.26 4.75
N ALA A 13 -14.49 0.14 6.06
CA ALA A 13 -13.62 -0.75 6.84
C ALA A 13 -13.69 -2.19 6.34
N LYS A 14 -14.88 -2.66 6.01
CA LYS A 14 -15.07 -4.02 5.48
C LYS A 14 -14.51 -4.18 4.07
N ILE A 15 -14.75 -3.21 3.19
CA ILE A 15 -14.33 -3.28 1.78
C ILE A 15 -12.83 -3.18 1.65
N CYS A 16 -12.20 -2.23 2.36
CA CYS A 16 -10.79 -1.91 2.20
C CYS A 16 -9.88 -2.58 3.23
N GLY A 17 -10.44 -3.23 4.24
CA GLY A 17 -9.66 -3.81 5.33
C GLY A 17 -8.95 -2.75 6.17
N ILE A 18 -9.50 -1.55 6.22
CA ILE A 18 -8.92 -0.42 6.92
C ILE A 18 -9.73 -0.13 8.19
N THR A 19 -9.05 0.27 9.26
CA THR A 19 -9.73 0.56 10.52
C THR A 19 -10.34 1.97 10.51
N PRO A 20 -11.42 2.20 11.28
CA PRO A 20 -11.96 3.56 11.45
C PRO A 20 -10.92 4.56 11.95
N ARG A 21 -9.97 4.09 12.78
CA ARG A 21 -8.86 4.92 13.28
C ARG A 21 -7.96 5.40 12.14
N GLN A 22 -7.62 4.52 11.20
CA GLN A 22 -6.82 4.87 10.02
C GLN A 22 -7.55 5.86 9.13
N LEU A 23 -8.87 5.67 8.93
CA LEU A 23 -9.69 6.61 8.17
C LEU A 23 -9.70 8.00 8.81
N ARG A 24 -9.82 8.07 10.12
CA ARG A 24 -9.75 9.34 10.85
C ARG A 24 -8.37 9.98 10.71
N TYR A 25 -7.32 9.17 10.73
CA TYR A 25 -5.97 9.67 10.49
C TYR A 25 -5.85 10.29 9.11
N TYR A 26 -6.33 9.62 8.07
CA TYR A 26 -6.27 10.15 6.70
C TYR A 26 -7.04 11.46 6.56
N ASP A 27 -8.18 11.59 7.23
CA ASP A 27 -8.96 12.82 7.25
C ASP A 27 -8.18 13.94 7.93
N THR A 28 -7.69 13.69 9.14
CA THR A 28 -6.92 14.68 9.93
C THR A 28 -5.65 15.11 9.20
N ALA A 29 -4.96 14.16 8.58
CA ALA A 29 -3.72 14.42 7.85
C ALA A 29 -3.94 15.09 6.49
N GLY A 30 -5.19 15.21 6.04
CA GLY A 30 -5.50 15.83 4.76
C GLY A 30 -5.23 14.96 3.55
N ILE A 31 -5.03 13.66 3.75
CA ILE A 31 -4.76 12.71 2.65
C ILE A 31 -6.07 12.39 1.91
N ILE A 32 -7.09 11.96 2.66
CA ILE A 32 -8.43 11.72 2.13
C ILE A 32 -9.42 12.27 3.14
N LYS A 33 -10.30 13.16 2.67
CA LYS A 33 -11.39 13.69 3.47
C LYS A 33 -12.70 13.05 3.03
N PRO A 34 -13.65 12.83 3.95
CA PRO A 34 -14.96 12.32 3.54
C PRO A 34 -15.62 13.28 2.55
N SER A 35 -16.32 12.72 1.57
CA SER A 35 -17.05 13.53 0.57
C SER A 35 -18.26 14.24 1.16
N TYR A 36 -18.77 13.70 2.27
CA TYR A 36 -19.92 14.26 2.96
C TYR A 36 -19.83 13.93 4.45
N ARG A 37 -20.20 14.89 5.28
CA ARG A 37 -20.36 14.70 6.73
C ARG A 37 -21.74 15.18 7.12
N ASN A 38 -22.54 14.32 7.76
CA ASN A 38 -23.85 14.72 8.24
C ASN A 38 -23.69 15.75 9.36
N PRO A 39 -24.27 16.97 9.22
CA PRO A 39 -24.06 18.02 10.22
C PRO A 39 -24.71 17.73 11.57
N GLU A 40 -25.72 16.87 11.62
CA GLU A 40 -26.40 16.52 12.87
C GLU A 40 -25.71 15.37 13.60
N SER A 41 -25.43 14.27 12.90
CA SER A 41 -24.86 13.08 13.50
C SER A 41 -23.32 13.08 13.50
N GLY A 42 -22.69 13.86 12.62
CA GLY A 42 -21.25 13.84 12.43
C GLY A 42 -20.75 12.65 11.63
N TYR A 43 -21.64 11.79 11.13
CA TYR A 43 -21.26 10.63 10.35
C TYR A 43 -20.59 11.02 9.05
N ARG A 44 -19.51 10.31 8.71
CA ARG A 44 -18.70 10.51 7.52
C ARG A 44 -19.09 9.53 6.44
N TYR A 45 -19.13 10.02 5.20
CA TYR A 45 -19.47 9.21 4.03
C TYR A 45 -18.42 9.40 2.94
N TYR A 46 -18.14 8.33 2.23
CA TYR A 46 -17.13 8.29 1.18
C TYR A 46 -17.76 7.83 -0.13
N THR A 47 -17.17 8.23 -1.25
CA THR A 47 -17.61 7.81 -2.58
C THR A 47 -16.83 6.59 -3.07
N GLU A 48 -17.31 6.01 -4.16
CA GLU A 48 -16.64 4.87 -4.80
C GLU A 48 -15.22 5.23 -5.28
N ASP A 49 -15.03 6.43 -5.82
CA ASP A 49 -13.72 6.92 -6.23
C ASP A 49 -12.76 6.97 -5.03
N GLN A 50 -13.26 7.36 -3.89
CA GLN A 50 -12.48 7.41 -2.66
C GLN A 50 -12.11 6.02 -2.14
N ILE A 51 -12.97 5.02 -2.37
CA ILE A 51 -12.67 3.63 -2.04
C ILE A 51 -11.45 3.15 -2.83
N GLU A 52 -11.40 3.43 -4.13
CA GLU A 52 -10.26 3.07 -4.97
C GLU A 52 -8.97 3.68 -4.46
N LEU A 53 -9.02 4.95 -4.06
CA LEU A 53 -7.87 5.64 -3.49
C LEU A 53 -7.46 5.05 -2.14
N LEU A 54 -8.43 4.67 -1.30
CA LEU A 54 -8.14 4.03 -0.01
C LEU A 54 -7.48 2.66 -0.18
N ILE A 55 -7.93 1.88 -1.17
CA ILE A 55 -7.30 0.59 -1.50
C ILE A 55 -5.85 0.83 -1.93
N PHE A 56 -5.62 1.82 -2.78
CA PHE A 56 -4.29 2.19 -3.23
C PHE A 56 -3.39 2.60 -2.06
N LEU A 57 -3.89 3.40 -1.13
CA LEU A 57 -3.15 3.80 0.07
C LEU A 57 -2.79 2.59 0.95
N THR A 58 -3.71 1.64 1.07
CA THR A 58 -3.46 0.40 1.81
C THR A 58 -2.35 -0.41 1.15
N ASP A 59 -2.36 -0.50 -0.18
CA ASP A 59 -1.32 -1.19 -0.93
C ASP A 59 0.05 -0.52 -0.74
N LEU A 60 0.10 0.81 -0.76
CA LEU A 60 1.34 1.56 -0.50
C LEU A 60 1.89 1.24 0.89
N LYS A 61 1.03 1.20 1.89
CA LYS A 61 1.43 0.87 3.26
C LYS A 61 2.00 -0.54 3.34
N ASN A 62 1.40 -1.48 2.63
CA ASN A 62 1.82 -2.89 2.62
C ASN A 62 3.20 -3.07 2.00
N ILE A 63 3.62 -2.21 1.07
CA ILE A 63 4.97 -2.25 0.50
C ILE A 63 5.96 -1.37 1.25
N GLY A 64 5.57 -0.81 2.38
CA GLY A 64 6.49 -0.09 3.26
C GLY A 64 6.55 1.42 3.10
N ILE A 65 5.62 2.02 2.35
CA ILE A 65 5.51 3.48 2.28
C ILE A 65 4.89 3.98 3.58
N SER A 66 5.60 4.87 4.27
CA SER A 66 5.12 5.39 5.55
C SER A 66 3.93 6.34 5.39
N ASN A 67 3.15 6.48 6.45
CA ASN A 67 2.05 7.45 6.48
C ASN A 67 2.55 8.88 6.22
N GLU A 68 3.74 9.22 6.71
CA GLU A 68 4.33 10.54 6.50
C GLU A 68 4.66 10.78 5.04
N SER A 69 5.25 9.79 4.37
CA SER A 69 5.54 9.88 2.94
C SER A 69 4.26 9.99 2.13
N ALA A 70 3.25 9.18 2.44
CA ALA A 70 1.94 9.26 1.80
C ALA A 70 1.32 10.65 1.97
N GLN A 71 1.37 11.20 3.19
CA GLN A 71 0.85 12.54 3.47
C GLN A 71 1.53 13.59 2.59
N ARG A 72 2.86 13.60 2.54
CA ARG A 72 3.60 14.56 1.72
C ARG A 72 3.24 14.46 0.25
N LEU A 73 3.18 13.24 -0.28
CA LEU A 73 2.92 13.00 -1.69
C LEU A 73 1.50 13.38 -2.10
N PHE A 74 0.52 12.99 -1.28
CA PHE A 74 -0.89 13.22 -1.60
C PHE A 74 -1.35 14.63 -1.31
N VAL A 75 -0.88 15.24 -0.22
CA VAL A 75 -1.22 16.63 0.11
C VAL A 75 -0.60 17.59 -0.90
N ASN A 76 0.64 17.36 -1.28
CA ASN A 76 1.33 18.17 -2.29
C ASN A 76 0.99 17.75 -3.72
N ARG A 77 0.26 16.66 -3.89
CA ARG A 77 -0.16 16.11 -5.19
C ARG A 77 1.00 15.89 -6.16
N ASN A 78 2.14 15.48 -5.61
CA ASN A 78 3.34 15.22 -6.42
C ASN A 78 3.38 13.74 -6.84
N MET A 79 2.58 13.40 -7.84
CA MET A 79 2.48 12.02 -8.33
C MET A 79 3.75 11.57 -9.03
N ASP A 80 4.48 12.46 -9.67
CA ASP A 80 5.75 12.12 -10.32
C ASP A 80 6.77 11.64 -9.29
N GLN A 81 6.85 12.33 -8.15
CA GLN A 81 7.73 11.92 -7.07
C GLN A 81 7.33 10.55 -6.51
N LEU A 82 6.04 10.29 -6.37
CA LEU A 82 5.55 8.98 -5.92
C LEU A 82 5.98 7.88 -6.89
N VAL A 83 5.80 8.09 -8.19
CA VAL A 83 6.24 7.14 -9.21
C VAL A 83 7.72 6.86 -9.09
N GLN A 84 8.55 7.89 -8.92
CA GLN A 84 9.99 7.74 -8.76
C GLN A 84 10.34 6.91 -7.53
N GLU A 85 9.72 7.18 -6.38
CA GLU A 85 9.97 6.42 -5.16
C GLU A 85 9.60 4.94 -5.33
N LEU A 86 8.46 4.67 -5.97
CA LEU A 86 8.03 3.31 -6.23
C LEU A 86 8.98 2.59 -7.18
N GLN A 87 9.47 3.26 -8.21
CA GLN A 87 10.44 2.67 -9.15
C GLN A 87 11.77 2.33 -8.46
N ILE A 88 12.25 3.21 -7.58
CA ILE A 88 13.46 2.94 -6.80
C ILE A 88 13.27 1.73 -5.89
N ASN A 89 12.15 1.67 -5.19
CA ASN A 89 11.85 0.55 -4.30
C ASN A 89 11.73 -0.77 -5.08
N LEU A 90 11.10 -0.72 -6.25
CA LEU A 90 10.98 -1.89 -7.12
C LEU A 90 12.36 -2.41 -7.52
N ALA A 91 13.25 -1.52 -7.95
CA ALA A 91 14.62 -1.91 -8.32
C ALA A 91 15.37 -2.55 -7.14
N MET A 92 15.21 -2.01 -5.94
CA MET A 92 15.83 -2.56 -4.73
C MET A 92 15.31 -3.97 -4.42
N VAL A 93 13.99 -4.17 -4.50
CA VAL A 93 13.37 -5.48 -4.26
C VAL A 93 13.85 -6.50 -5.30
N GLU A 94 13.91 -6.10 -6.57
CA GLU A 94 14.41 -6.97 -7.64
C GLU A 94 15.85 -7.41 -7.37
N GLN A 95 16.71 -6.49 -6.91
CA GLN A 95 18.08 -6.82 -6.53
C GLN A 95 18.13 -7.80 -5.36
N GLU A 96 17.30 -7.61 -4.35
CA GLU A 96 17.23 -8.52 -3.20
C GLU A 96 16.79 -9.92 -3.62
N ILE A 97 15.80 -10.02 -4.48
CA ILE A 97 15.33 -11.30 -5.02
C ILE A 97 16.44 -11.99 -5.80
N ASN A 98 17.10 -11.27 -6.69
CA ASN A 98 18.19 -11.83 -7.49
C ASN A 98 19.35 -12.29 -6.63
N ALA A 99 19.72 -11.53 -5.62
CA ALA A 99 20.78 -11.90 -4.68
C ALA A 99 20.42 -13.17 -3.91
N ALA A 100 19.17 -13.26 -3.44
CA ALA A 100 18.68 -14.45 -2.73
C ALA A 100 18.70 -15.68 -3.64
N LEU A 101 18.19 -15.55 -4.87
CA LEU A 101 18.21 -16.63 -5.85
C LEU A 101 19.64 -17.11 -6.12
N ASN A 102 20.56 -16.18 -6.30
CA ASN A 102 21.97 -16.54 -6.57
C ASN A 102 22.59 -17.29 -5.41
N ARG A 103 22.29 -16.89 -4.16
CA ARG A 103 22.77 -17.60 -2.97
C ARG A 103 22.27 -19.04 -2.95
N TYR A 104 20.98 -19.25 -3.18
CA TYR A 104 20.42 -20.60 -3.21
C TYR A 104 20.98 -21.44 -4.35
N LYS A 105 21.08 -20.86 -5.54
CA LYS A 105 21.65 -21.56 -6.70
C LYS A 105 23.09 -21.98 -6.45
N SER A 106 23.90 -21.13 -5.84
CA SER A 106 25.26 -21.44 -5.50
C SER A 106 25.37 -22.63 -4.53
N ILE A 107 24.49 -22.63 -3.51
CA ILE A 107 24.47 -23.74 -2.53
C ILE A 107 24.02 -25.02 -3.20
N VAL A 108 22.97 -24.99 -4.00
CA VAL A 108 22.49 -26.18 -4.74
C VAL A 108 23.57 -26.71 -5.65
N ASN A 109 24.25 -25.86 -6.41
CA ASN A 109 25.32 -26.26 -7.30
C ASN A 109 26.50 -26.92 -6.52
N ALA A 110 26.88 -26.31 -5.39
CA ALA A 110 27.93 -26.86 -4.55
C ALA A 110 27.56 -28.25 -4.02
N LEU A 111 26.33 -28.45 -3.59
CA LEU A 111 25.84 -29.74 -3.12
C LEU A 111 25.80 -30.77 -4.24
N VAL A 112 25.33 -30.40 -5.41
CA VAL A 112 25.30 -31.31 -6.59
C VAL A 112 26.71 -31.72 -6.98
N MET A 113 27.63 -30.75 -7.04
CA MET A 113 29.03 -31.05 -7.40
C MET A 113 29.74 -31.93 -6.37
N ASN A 114 29.37 -31.82 -5.11
CA ASN A 114 30.01 -32.55 -4.03
C ASN A 114 29.27 -33.82 -3.59
N THR A 115 28.13 -34.13 -4.20
CA THR A 115 27.29 -35.28 -3.83
C THR A 115 28.09 -36.58 -3.85
N ARG A 116 28.95 -36.76 -4.86
CA ARG A 116 29.80 -37.99 -4.96
C ARG A 116 30.78 -38.11 -3.78
N ALA A 117 31.33 -36.98 -3.33
CA ALA A 117 32.23 -36.97 -2.18
C ALA A 117 31.47 -37.26 -0.88
N LEU A 118 30.21 -36.90 -0.78
CA LEU A 118 29.37 -37.12 0.40
C LEU A 118 28.74 -38.50 0.47
N SER A 119 28.78 -39.27 -0.62
CA SER A 119 28.14 -40.59 -0.69
C SER A 119 29.05 -41.76 -0.26
N TYR A 120 30.22 -41.48 0.28
CA TYR A 120 31.13 -42.48 0.83
C TYR A 120 31.05 -42.57 2.34
#